data_474cfc0ad1356e2cd4958f8b16f8d375
#
_entry.id   474cfc0ad1356e2cd4958f8b16f8d375
#
_cell.length_a   1.000
_cell.length_b   1.000
_cell.length_c   1.000
_cell.angle_alpha   90.00
_cell.angle_beta   90.00
_cell.angle_gamma   90.00
#
_symmetry.space_group_name_H-M   'P 1'
#
loop_
_entity.id
_entity.type
_entity.pdbx_description
1 polymer ?
#
loop_
_entity_poly.entity_id
_entity_poly.type
_entity_poly.pdbx_seq_one_letter_code
_entity_poly.pdbx_strand_id
1 'polypeptide(L)'
;MGIFEYKMSEDVPIALMIFNRPDLTQLIMLQLAKAKPPILYVIADGARNEEELTKCSRAREIALNPTWSCKVVPFLRDHNVGMVKQFKEGLDFVFNEHESLIFMEDDHFLSSSFYQFSCELLERHQENSEIVHINLTNYHPKLTLELKSDYFLSSHFSVWGFATWKRVWKTYNISMPEWKNHSKKDFFKNYFSNKRIAKGYIKMFDLHCDNVDPWTYDYQWLFNCMQLNGYALTPKYNLCSNIGFEREDATHNKGKNPFSHPIEDLNYPLQHPHKLQRDELFDEHISSLMCPSIFQRALNRITQKLKL
;
A
#
# COMPACT_ATOMS: atom_id res chain seq x y z
N MET A 1 29.84 -20.74 -14.33
CA MET A 1 28.75 -20.27 -13.46
C MET A 1 28.04 -19.22 -14.24
N GLY A 2 26.92 -19.57 -14.90
CA GLY A 2 26.18 -18.66 -15.72
C GLY A 2 25.43 -17.67 -14.82
N ILE A 3 25.61 -16.40 -15.08
CA ILE A 3 24.77 -15.34 -14.56
C ILE A 3 23.40 -15.57 -15.21
N PHE A 4 22.46 -16.13 -14.47
CA PHE A 4 21.06 -16.10 -14.89
C PHE A 4 20.61 -14.63 -14.84
N GLU A 5 20.67 -13.95 -15.98
CA GLU A 5 19.89 -12.73 -16.18
C GLU A 5 18.43 -13.15 -16.03
N TYR A 6 17.82 -12.78 -14.91
CA TYR A 6 16.41 -12.96 -14.68
C TYR A 6 15.66 -12.02 -15.65
N LYS A 7 15.25 -12.57 -16.77
CA LYS A 7 14.48 -11.84 -17.76
C LYS A 7 13.03 -11.81 -17.28
N MET A 8 12.62 -10.70 -16.69
CA MET A 8 11.22 -10.48 -16.33
C MET A 8 10.33 -10.68 -17.56
N SER A 9 9.29 -11.49 -17.44
CA SER A 9 8.45 -11.90 -18.56
C SER A 9 7.50 -10.81 -19.04
N GLU A 10 7.18 -9.83 -18.19
CA GLU A 10 6.31 -8.68 -18.50
C GLU A 10 6.76 -7.41 -17.77
N ASP A 11 6.57 -6.27 -18.42
CA ASP A 11 6.80 -4.95 -17.84
C ASP A 11 5.67 -4.62 -16.86
N VAL A 12 5.95 -4.68 -15.56
CA VAL A 12 4.98 -4.37 -14.52
C VAL A 12 4.74 -2.86 -14.46
N PRO A 13 3.51 -2.37 -14.67
CA PRO A 13 3.22 -0.95 -14.62
C PRO A 13 3.20 -0.43 -13.18
N ILE A 14 3.59 0.84 -13.01
CA ILE A 14 3.30 1.61 -11.80
C ILE A 14 2.00 2.38 -12.02
N ALA A 15 1.06 2.25 -11.08
CA ALA A 15 -0.13 3.07 -10.94
C ALA A 15 0.14 4.15 -9.87
N LEU A 16 0.52 5.34 -10.31
CA LEU A 16 0.82 6.47 -9.44
C LEU A 16 -0.40 7.37 -9.30
N MET A 17 -1.00 7.39 -8.11
CA MET A 17 -2.10 8.30 -7.78
C MET A 17 -1.57 9.62 -7.21
N ILE A 18 -1.95 10.73 -7.84
CA ILE A 18 -1.54 12.09 -7.46
C ILE A 18 -2.75 13.02 -7.33
N PHE A 19 -2.55 14.13 -6.63
CA PHE A 19 -3.59 15.16 -6.55
C PHE A 19 -3.01 16.58 -6.64
N ASN A 20 -2.88 17.29 -5.52
CA ASN A 20 -2.56 18.72 -5.45
C ASN A 20 -1.26 19.04 -4.68
N ARG A 21 -0.31 18.08 -4.65
CA ARG A 21 0.96 18.19 -3.93
C ARG A 21 2.16 18.08 -4.90
N PRO A 22 2.45 19.13 -5.68
CA PRO A 22 3.51 19.07 -6.70
C PRO A 22 4.91 18.83 -6.13
N ASP A 23 5.18 19.26 -4.91
CA ASP A 23 6.43 19.02 -4.19
C ASP A 23 6.63 17.52 -3.87
N LEU A 24 5.60 16.83 -3.38
CA LEU A 24 5.65 15.40 -3.15
C LEU A 24 5.68 14.62 -4.47
N THR A 25 4.90 15.04 -5.46
CA THR A 25 4.93 14.46 -6.81
C THR A 25 6.35 14.55 -7.39
N GLN A 26 7.05 15.67 -7.21
CA GLN A 26 8.45 15.80 -7.65
C GLN A 26 9.37 14.82 -6.93
N LEU A 27 9.20 14.63 -5.62
CA LEU A 27 10.02 13.71 -4.83
C LEU A 27 9.83 12.23 -5.27
N ILE A 28 8.60 11.78 -5.44
CA ILE A 28 8.36 10.40 -5.88
C ILE A 28 8.87 10.17 -7.31
N MET A 29 8.68 11.14 -8.21
CA MET A 29 9.20 11.04 -9.59
C MET A 29 10.74 10.95 -9.64
N LEU A 30 11.46 11.64 -8.74
CA LEU A 30 12.92 11.48 -8.60
C LEU A 30 13.33 10.09 -8.14
N GLN A 31 12.49 9.41 -7.36
CA GLN A 31 12.75 8.04 -6.91
C GLN A 31 12.40 7.01 -7.97
N LEU A 32 11.28 7.20 -8.67
CA LEU A 32 10.92 6.39 -9.82
C LEU A 32 11.99 6.47 -10.93
N ALA A 33 12.62 7.63 -11.10
CA ALA A 33 13.72 7.79 -12.05
C ALA A 33 14.95 6.92 -11.73
N LYS A 34 15.16 6.50 -10.48
CA LYS A 34 16.21 5.55 -10.11
C LYS A 34 15.84 4.12 -10.50
N ALA A 35 14.59 3.74 -10.29
CA ALA A 35 14.07 2.41 -10.62
C ALA A 35 13.75 2.25 -12.13
N LYS A 36 13.47 3.36 -12.82
CA LYS A 36 13.17 3.44 -14.27
C LYS A 36 12.09 2.45 -14.71
N PRO A 37 10.90 2.45 -14.09
CA PRO A 37 9.82 1.59 -14.55
C PRO A 37 9.48 1.88 -16.00
N PRO A 38 9.23 0.84 -16.84
CA PRO A 38 8.98 1.01 -18.27
C PRO A 38 7.59 1.59 -18.56
N ILE A 39 6.64 1.44 -17.64
CA ILE A 39 5.25 1.90 -17.81
C ILE A 39 4.80 2.63 -16.54
N LEU A 40 4.28 3.84 -16.72
CA LEU A 40 3.76 4.69 -15.66
C LEU A 40 2.34 5.16 -16.00
N TYR A 41 1.36 4.70 -15.22
CA TYR A 41 0.02 5.25 -15.23
C TYR A 41 -0.06 6.41 -14.25
N VAL A 42 -0.42 7.59 -14.74
CA VAL A 42 -0.63 8.79 -13.92
C VAL A 42 -2.12 8.96 -13.67
N ILE A 43 -2.54 8.62 -12.46
CA ILE A 43 -3.94 8.65 -12.02
C ILE A 43 -4.15 9.93 -11.21
N ALA A 44 -4.77 10.96 -11.83
CA ALA A 44 -4.89 12.28 -11.22
C ALA A 44 -6.33 12.76 -11.15
N ASP A 45 -6.81 13.02 -9.91
CA ASP A 45 -8.13 13.60 -9.67
C ASP A 45 -8.19 15.08 -10.06
N GLY A 46 -9.38 15.60 -10.35
CA GLY A 46 -9.62 17.00 -10.64
C GLY A 46 -9.53 17.90 -9.41
N ALA A 47 -9.26 19.19 -9.61
CA ALA A 47 -9.28 20.17 -8.54
C ALA A 47 -10.69 20.32 -7.94
N ARG A 48 -10.77 20.57 -6.62
CA ARG A 48 -12.04 20.83 -5.92
C ARG A 48 -12.52 22.27 -6.08
N ASN A 49 -11.58 23.18 -6.39
CA ASN A 49 -11.81 24.61 -6.53
C ASN A 49 -10.68 25.26 -7.36
N GLU A 50 -10.82 26.54 -7.68
CA GLU A 50 -9.85 27.30 -8.47
C GLU A 50 -8.47 27.41 -7.80
N GLU A 51 -8.42 27.48 -6.47
CA GLU A 51 -7.18 27.59 -5.71
C GLU A 51 -6.31 26.34 -5.86
N GLU A 52 -6.94 25.17 -5.95
CA GLU A 52 -6.23 23.90 -6.16
C GLU A 52 -5.82 23.66 -7.61
N LEU A 53 -6.46 24.31 -8.57
CA LEU A 53 -6.26 24.09 -10.00
C LEU A 53 -4.78 24.20 -10.41
N THR A 54 -4.11 25.27 -9.93
CA THR A 54 -2.68 25.50 -10.21
C THR A 54 -1.81 24.37 -9.65
N LYS A 55 -2.09 23.91 -8.42
CA LYS A 55 -1.33 22.82 -7.78
C LYS A 55 -1.56 21.48 -8.50
N CYS A 56 -2.82 21.16 -8.84
CA CYS A 56 -3.16 19.96 -9.60
C CYS A 56 -2.50 19.96 -10.99
N SER A 57 -2.54 21.11 -11.70
CA SER A 57 -1.90 21.24 -13.02
C SER A 57 -0.41 21.04 -12.93
N ARG A 58 0.26 21.61 -11.91
CA ARG A 58 1.69 21.44 -11.71
C ARG A 58 2.09 20.02 -11.33
N ALA A 59 1.31 19.35 -10.46
CA ALA A 59 1.54 17.95 -10.13
C ALA A 59 1.41 17.04 -11.37
N ARG A 60 0.39 17.25 -12.20
CA ARG A 60 0.20 16.55 -13.46
C ARG A 60 1.35 16.78 -14.44
N GLU A 61 1.77 18.04 -14.62
CA GLU A 61 2.91 18.39 -15.47
C GLU A 61 4.18 17.62 -15.09
N ILE A 62 4.48 17.55 -13.78
CA ILE A 62 5.63 16.82 -13.25
C ILE A 62 5.51 15.30 -13.53
N ALA A 63 4.36 14.71 -13.22
CA ALA A 63 4.18 13.27 -13.37
C ALA A 63 4.13 12.80 -14.82
N LEU A 64 3.64 13.63 -15.74
CA LEU A 64 3.54 13.31 -17.17
C LEU A 64 4.87 13.46 -17.92
N ASN A 65 5.91 14.05 -17.31
CA ASN A 65 7.20 14.28 -17.92
C ASN A 65 8.35 13.58 -17.16
N PRO A 66 8.38 12.22 -17.17
CA PRO A 66 9.45 11.47 -16.51
C PRO A 66 10.81 11.78 -17.16
N THR A 67 11.88 11.76 -16.34
CA THR A 67 13.26 12.00 -16.80
C THR A 67 13.96 10.74 -17.33
N TRP A 68 13.23 9.63 -17.44
CA TRP A 68 13.72 8.36 -18.00
C TRP A 68 12.81 7.87 -19.13
N SER A 69 13.28 6.93 -19.94
CA SER A 69 12.45 6.31 -20.98
C SER A 69 11.33 5.50 -20.36
N CYS A 70 10.09 5.92 -20.60
CA CYS A 70 8.89 5.37 -19.98
C CYS A 70 7.67 5.58 -20.88
N LYS A 71 6.80 4.57 -20.98
CA LYS A 71 5.46 4.74 -21.54
C LYS A 71 4.57 5.38 -20.47
N VAL A 72 4.22 6.65 -20.64
CA VAL A 72 3.28 7.34 -19.73
C VAL A 72 1.86 7.20 -20.25
N VAL A 73 0.95 6.75 -19.38
CA VAL A 73 -0.47 6.58 -19.70
C VAL A 73 -1.28 7.45 -18.71
N PRO A 74 -1.86 8.57 -19.16
CA PRO A 74 -2.62 9.45 -18.29
C PRO A 74 -4.05 8.95 -18.06
N PHE A 75 -4.51 9.02 -16.80
CA PHE A 75 -5.90 8.90 -16.38
C PHE A 75 -6.26 10.13 -15.55
N LEU A 76 -6.66 11.21 -16.23
CA LEU A 76 -6.87 12.54 -15.67
C LEU A 76 -8.35 12.87 -15.59
N ARG A 77 -8.78 13.48 -14.49
CA ARG A 77 -10.16 13.96 -14.30
C ARG A 77 -10.24 15.47 -14.49
N ASP A 78 -11.31 15.92 -15.11
CA ASP A 78 -11.60 17.35 -15.26
C ASP A 78 -12.19 17.95 -13.97
N HIS A 79 -12.86 17.15 -13.16
CA HIS A 79 -13.44 17.52 -11.87
C HIS A 79 -13.10 16.52 -10.78
N ASN A 80 -13.18 16.93 -9.52
CA ASN A 80 -12.87 16.08 -8.39
C ASN A 80 -13.97 15.03 -8.20
N VAL A 81 -13.57 13.77 -8.13
CA VAL A 81 -14.47 12.63 -7.88
C VAL A 81 -14.22 11.98 -6.51
N GLY A 82 -13.18 12.42 -5.80
CA GLY A 82 -12.79 11.91 -4.50
C GLY A 82 -11.88 10.68 -4.58
N MET A 83 -11.05 10.52 -3.55
CA MET A 83 -9.96 9.56 -3.49
C MET A 83 -10.42 8.12 -3.74
N VAL A 84 -11.53 7.69 -3.14
CA VAL A 84 -12.00 6.28 -3.24
C VAL A 84 -12.44 5.93 -4.65
N LYS A 85 -13.19 6.82 -5.29
CA LYS A 85 -13.63 6.63 -6.67
C LYS A 85 -12.45 6.72 -7.63
N GLN A 86 -11.53 7.66 -7.39
CA GLN A 86 -10.30 7.79 -8.19
C GLN A 86 -9.43 6.53 -8.10
N PHE A 87 -9.26 5.98 -6.89
CA PHE A 87 -8.55 4.72 -6.69
C PHE A 87 -9.20 3.57 -7.46
N LYS A 88 -10.52 3.38 -7.30
CA LYS A 88 -11.25 2.28 -7.95
C LYS A 88 -11.17 2.37 -9.47
N GLU A 89 -11.57 3.50 -10.05
CA GLU A 89 -11.65 3.65 -11.50
C GLU A 89 -10.26 3.77 -12.14
N GLY A 90 -9.28 4.32 -11.42
CA GLY A 90 -7.88 4.37 -11.87
C GLY A 90 -7.27 2.98 -11.95
N LEU A 91 -7.46 2.13 -10.93
CA LEU A 91 -6.95 0.77 -10.98
C LEU A 91 -7.73 -0.12 -11.95
N ASP A 92 -9.05 0.08 -12.12
CA ASP A 92 -9.82 -0.58 -13.18
C ASP A 92 -9.21 -0.31 -14.55
N PHE A 93 -8.84 0.95 -14.79
CA PHE A 93 -8.23 1.36 -16.05
C PHE A 93 -6.88 0.65 -16.29
N VAL A 94 -6.03 0.53 -15.27
CA VAL A 94 -4.76 -0.21 -15.38
C VAL A 94 -4.99 -1.69 -15.59
N PHE A 95 -5.90 -2.30 -14.82
CA PHE A 95 -6.19 -3.74 -14.90
C PHE A 95 -6.97 -4.16 -16.16
N ASN A 96 -7.48 -3.24 -16.96
CA ASN A 96 -7.97 -3.59 -18.29
C ASN A 96 -6.86 -4.10 -19.21
N GLU A 97 -5.64 -3.58 -19.05
CA GLU A 97 -4.50 -3.87 -19.92
C GLU A 97 -3.44 -4.80 -19.28
N HIS A 98 -3.41 -4.91 -17.92
CA HIS A 98 -2.35 -5.60 -17.19
C HIS A 98 -2.90 -6.64 -16.21
N GLU A 99 -2.16 -7.72 -16.00
CA GLU A 99 -2.51 -8.78 -15.04
C GLU A 99 -1.97 -8.49 -13.62
N SER A 100 -1.04 -7.55 -13.49
CA SER A 100 -0.47 -7.11 -12.20
C SER A 100 -0.09 -5.63 -12.26
N LEU A 101 0.07 -5.00 -11.09
CA LEU A 101 0.56 -3.62 -10.98
C LEU A 101 1.24 -3.38 -9.63
N ILE A 102 1.96 -2.26 -9.57
CA ILE A 102 2.47 -1.67 -8.33
C ILE A 102 1.73 -0.35 -8.13
N PHE A 103 1.05 -0.19 -7.00
CA PHE A 103 0.29 1.02 -6.65
C PHE A 103 1.07 1.92 -5.70
N MET A 104 0.99 3.23 -5.95
CA MET A 104 1.63 4.27 -5.14
C MET A 104 0.83 5.56 -5.12
N GLU A 105 1.03 6.34 -4.05
CA GLU A 105 0.55 7.72 -3.91
C GLU A 105 1.74 8.69 -3.92
N ASP A 106 1.45 9.98 -4.11
CA ASP A 106 2.47 11.03 -4.22
C ASP A 106 3.32 11.23 -2.95
N ASP A 107 2.82 10.82 -1.78
CA ASP A 107 3.50 10.93 -0.50
C ASP A 107 4.28 9.67 -0.06
N HIS A 108 4.52 8.75 -0.97
CA HIS A 108 5.36 7.60 -0.72
C HIS A 108 6.83 7.89 -0.99
N PHE A 109 7.68 7.52 -0.04
CA PHE A 109 9.14 7.61 -0.16
C PHE A 109 9.74 6.22 -0.26
N LEU A 110 10.48 5.93 -1.35
CA LEU A 110 10.81 4.58 -1.81
C LEU A 110 12.30 4.26 -1.69
N SER A 111 12.63 3.01 -1.39
CA SER A 111 13.96 2.44 -1.57
C SER A 111 14.27 2.25 -3.05
N SER A 112 15.54 2.07 -3.43
CA SER A 112 15.87 1.81 -4.84
C SER A 112 15.51 0.40 -5.29
N SER A 113 15.32 -0.54 -4.35
CA SER A 113 15.03 -1.94 -4.62
C SER A 113 13.53 -2.28 -4.73
N PHE A 114 12.62 -1.32 -4.44
CA PHE A 114 11.18 -1.59 -4.40
C PHE A 114 10.62 -2.20 -5.69
N TYR A 115 11.08 -1.69 -6.84
CA TYR A 115 10.54 -2.10 -8.14
C TYR A 115 10.93 -3.53 -8.49
N GLN A 116 12.23 -3.84 -8.39
CA GLN A 116 12.73 -5.19 -8.65
C GLN A 116 12.13 -6.22 -7.68
N PHE A 117 12.02 -5.87 -6.38
CA PHE A 117 11.34 -6.70 -5.37
C PHE A 117 9.90 -7.02 -5.76
N SER A 118 9.15 -6.01 -6.15
CA SER A 118 7.73 -6.19 -6.53
C SER A 118 7.60 -7.07 -7.77
N CYS A 119 8.37 -6.81 -8.81
CA CYS A 119 8.32 -7.55 -10.05
C CYS A 119 8.66 -9.03 -9.86
N GLU A 120 9.74 -9.33 -9.13
CA GLU A 120 10.16 -10.70 -8.85
C GLU A 120 9.11 -11.48 -8.05
N LEU A 121 8.48 -10.85 -7.05
CA LEU A 121 7.45 -11.53 -6.27
C LEU A 121 6.10 -11.63 -7.00
N LEU A 122 5.74 -10.64 -7.82
CA LEU A 122 4.55 -10.74 -8.68
C LEU A 122 4.65 -11.92 -9.64
N GLU A 123 5.78 -12.10 -10.31
CA GLU A 123 6.01 -13.22 -11.20
C GLU A 123 6.05 -14.55 -10.44
N ARG A 124 6.83 -14.63 -9.36
CA ARG A 124 7.03 -15.85 -8.58
C ARG A 124 5.74 -16.41 -7.97
N HIS A 125 4.81 -15.52 -7.59
CA HIS A 125 3.60 -15.90 -6.86
C HIS A 125 2.31 -15.68 -7.65
N GLN A 126 2.38 -15.49 -8.97
CA GLN A 126 1.22 -15.22 -9.81
C GLN A 126 0.11 -16.26 -9.70
N GLU A 127 0.46 -17.54 -9.58
CA GLU A 127 -0.48 -18.66 -9.47
C GLU A 127 -0.81 -19.05 -8.01
N ASN A 128 -0.17 -18.42 -7.03
CA ASN A 128 -0.43 -18.73 -5.63
C ASN A 128 -1.64 -17.95 -5.10
N SER A 129 -2.78 -18.61 -4.99
CA SER A 129 -4.03 -17.99 -4.55
C SER A 129 -4.02 -17.53 -3.08
N GLU A 130 -3.13 -18.05 -2.23
CA GLU A 130 -2.98 -17.61 -0.85
C GLU A 130 -2.28 -16.24 -0.75
N ILE A 131 -1.52 -15.85 -1.78
CA ILE A 131 -0.85 -14.55 -1.82
C ILE A 131 -1.70 -13.57 -2.62
N VAL A 132 -2.19 -12.55 -1.96
CA VAL A 132 -3.09 -11.55 -2.56
C VAL A 132 -2.48 -10.15 -2.61
N HIS A 133 -1.36 -9.96 -1.91
CA HIS A 133 -0.78 -8.63 -1.71
C HIS A 133 0.74 -8.73 -1.48
N ILE A 134 1.46 -7.75 -1.96
CA ILE A 134 2.88 -7.56 -1.68
C ILE A 134 3.04 -6.18 -1.05
N ASN A 135 3.38 -6.16 0.24
CA ASN A 135 3.69 -4.92 0.95
C ASN A 135 5.02 -4.35 0.47
N LEU A 136 5.10 -3.03 0.34
CA LEU A 136 6.38 -2.33 0.28
C LEU A 136 6.78 -1.76 1.64
N THR A 137 5.83 -1.56 2.52
CA THR A 137 6.08 -1.08 3.88
C THR A 137 6.25 -2.25 4.84
N ASN A 138 7.34 -2.21 5.61
CA ASN A 138 7.49 -2.99 6.83
C ASN A 138 7.27 -2.07 8.03
N TYR A 139 6.16 -2.25 8.74
CA TYR A 139 5.78 -1.39 9.87
C TYR A 139 6.66 -1.56 11.11
N HIS A 140 7.54 -2.55 11.15
CA HIS A 140 8.47 -2.72 12.27
C HIS A 140 9.72 -3.53 11.86
N PRO A 141 10.60 -2.99 11.02
CA PRO A 141 11.73 -3.72 10.45
C PRO A 141 12.71 -4.28 11.50
N LYS A 142 12.74 -3.70 12.71
CA LYS A 142 13.58 -4.23 13.80
C LYS A 142 13.22 -5.65 14.23
N LEU A 143 11.96 -6.07 14.07
CA LEU A 143 11.52 -7.43 14.41
C LEU A 143 11.96 -8.47 13.38
N THR A 144 12.33 -8.03 12.19
CA THR A 144 12.61 -8.90 11.05
C THR A 144 14.09 -8.98 10.68
N LEU A 145 14.99 -8.28 11.39
CA LEU A 145 16.42 -8.22 11.10
C LEU A 145 17.11 -9.59 11.09
N GLU A 146 16.67 -10.51 11.98
CA GLU A 146 17.24 -11.84 12.11
C GLU A 146 16.71 -12.85 11.08
N LEU A 147 15.76 -12.46 10.23
CA LEU A 147 15.26 -13.33 9.16
C LEU A 147 16.38 -13.61 8.16
N LYS A 148 16.50 -14.88 7.77
CA LYS A 148 17.44 -15.33 6.72
C LYS A 148 16.93 -15.04 5.32
N SER A 149 15.61 -14.93 5.15
CA SER A 149 14.94 -14.57 3.91
C SER A 149 14.70 -13.06 3.83
N ASP A 150 14.57 -12.55 2.62
CA ASP A 150 14.34 -11.12 2.37
C ASP A 150 12.86 -10.71 2.46
N TYR A 151 11.98 -11.67 2.67
CA TYR A 151 10.56 -11.44 2.90
C TYR A 151 9.92 -12.61 3.66
N PHE A 152 8.72 -12.38 4.19
CA PHE A 152 7.94 -13.32 4.97
C PHE A 152 6.44 -13.13 4.71
N LEU A 153 5.61 -14.07 5.22
CA LEU A 153 4.14 -14.00 5.11
C LEU A 153 3.57 -13.27 6.32
N SER A 154 2.65 -12.33 6.08
CA SER A 154 1.96 -11.54 7.09
C SER A 154 0.46 -11.47 6.81
N SER A 155 -0.35 -11.30 7.84
CA SER A 155 -1.77 -10.98 7.76
C SER A 155 -2.06 -9.48 7.71
N HIS A 156 -1.02 -8.65 7.68
CA HIS A 156 -1.15 -7.21 7.53
C HIS A 156 -0.98 -6.78 6.07
N PHE A 157 -1.93 -6.00 5.59
CA PHE A 157 -1.95 -5.42 4.26
C PHE A 157 -1.69 -3.93 4.37
N SER A 158 -0.51 -3.48 3.97
CA SER A 158 -0.18 -2.05 3.95
C SER A 158 -0.73 -1.40 2.70
N VAL A 159 -1.34 -0.23 2.85
CA VAL A 159 -1.78 0.59 1.71
C VAL A 159 -0.71 1.61 1.28
N TRP A 160 0.39 1.72 2.01
CA TRP A 160 1.50 2.61 1.66
C TRP A 160 2.46 1.90 0.71
N GLY A 161 2.14 1.94 -0.58
CA GLY A 161 2.85 1.22 -1.61
C GLY A 161 2.64 -0.29 -1.52
N PHE A 162 2.07 -0.85 -2.57
CA PHE A 162 1.85 -2.29 -2.64
C PHE A 162 1.82 -2.77 -4.09
N ALA A 163 2.03 -4.08 -4.28
CA ALA A 163 1.80 -4.72 -5.55
C ALA A 163 0.72 -5.80 -5.41
N THR A 164 -0.04 -6.02 -6.50
CA THR A 164 -1.12 -7.01 -6.51
C THR A 164 -1.48 -7.41 -7.95
N TRP A 165 -2.40 -8.35 -8.07
CA TRP A 165 -2.82 -8.97 -9.33
C TRP A 165 -4.27 -8.66 -9.66
N LYS A 166 -4.59 -8.65 -10.96
CA LYS A 166 -5.95 -8.53 -11.48
C LYS A 166 -6.91 -9.57 -10.90
N ARG A 167 -6.43 -10.81 -10.65
CA ARG A 167 -7.23 -11.86 -10.01
C ARG A 167 -7.76 -11.46 -8.64
N VAL A 168 -6.98 -10.67 -7.88
CA VAL A 168 -7.38 -10.13 -6.57
C VAL A 168 -8.28 -8.91 -6.75
N TRP A 169 -7.94 -8.04 -7.71
CA TRP A 169 -8.70 -6.83 -7.98
C TRP A 169 -10.14 -7.09 -8.42
N LYS A 170 -10.37 -8.16 -9.20
CA LYS A 170 -11.72 -8.54 -9.69
C LYS A 170 -12.78 -8.70 -8.60
N THR A 171 -12.37 -8.95 -7.36
CA THR A 171 -13.27 -9.10 -6.20
C THR A 171 -13.43 -7.81 -5.40
N TYR A 172 -12.67 -6.75 -5.73
CA TYR A 172 -12.73 -5.48 -5.00
C TYR A 172 -14.04 -4.74 -5.26
N ASN A 173 -14.72 -4.40 -4.17
CA ASN A 173 -15.97 -3.63 -4.22
C ASN A 173 -15.97 -2.55 -3.14
N ILE A 174 -16.20 -1.30 -3.53
CA ILE A 174 -16.22 -0.15 -2.62
C ILE A 174 -17.27 -0.31 -1.52
N SER A 175 -18.44 -0.87 -1.83
CA SER A 175 -19.55 -1.01 -0.88
C SER A 175 -19.44 -2.22 0.04
N MET A 176 -18.48 -3.13 -0.19
CA MET A 176 -18.25 -4.34 0.62
C MET A 176 -19.55 -5.16 0.90
N PRO A 177 -20.40 -5.45 -0.09
CA PRO A 177 -21.71 -6.06 0.17
C PRO A 177 -21.62 -7.45 0.84
N GLU A 178 -20.54 -8.19 0.56
CA GLU A 178 -20.27 -9.52 1.11
C GLU A 178 -20.04 -9.49 2.62
N TRP A 179 -19.62 -8.34 3.18
CA TRP A 179 -19.36 -8.21 4.62
C TRP A 179 -20.57 -8.56 5.48
N LYS A 180 -21.77 -8.28 5.00
CA LYS A 180 -23.04 -8.63 5.70
C LYS A 180 -23.26 -10.13 5.82
N ASN A 181 -22.72 -10.92 4.89
CA ASN A 181 -22.90 -12.35 4.82
C ASN A 181 -21.87 -13.11 5.66
N HIS A 182 -20.80 -12.45 6.11
CA HIS A 182 -19.77 -13.08 6.92
C HIS A 182 -20.17 -13.20 8.40
N SER A 183 -19.85 -14.35 8.99
CA SER A 183 -19.86 -14.51 10.44
C SER A 183 -18.74 -13.64 11.04
N LYS A 184 -19.10 -12.50 11.60
CA LYS A 184 -18.14 -11.55 12.20
C LYS A 184 -17.23 -12.19 13.25
N LYS A 185 -17.72 -13.25 13.93
CA LYS A 185 -16.95 -14.00 14.91
C LYS A 185 -15.88 -14.86 14.27
N ASP A 186 -16.18 -15.43 13.10
CA ASP A 186 -15.34 -16.43 12.46
C ASP A 186 -14.40 -15.83 11.42
N PHE A 187 -14.78 -14.72 10.81
CA PHE A 187 -14.05 -14.06 9.73
C PHE A 187 -12.57 -13.78 10.08
N PHE A 188 -12.29 -13.38 11.32
CA PHE A 188 -10.94 -13.01 11.74
C PHE A 188 -10.15 -14.14 12.41
N LYS A 189 -10.67 -15.37 12.50
CA LYS A 189 -9.98 -16.48 13.19
C LYS A 189 -8.60 -16.78 12.63
N ASN A 190 -8.46 -16.67 11.31
CA ASN A 190 -7.21 -16.97 10.63
C ASN A 190 -6.22 -15.78 10.66
N TYR A 191 -6.68 -14.60 11.06
CA TYR A 191 -5.87 -13.37 11.02
C TYR A 191 -5.41 -12.92 12.40
N PHE A 192 -6.27 -12.98 13.39
CA PHE A 192 -5.98 -12.42 14.71
C PHE A 192 -6.39 -13.36 15.84
N SER A 193 -5.43 -13.73 16.69
CA SER A 193 -5.69 -14.43 17.94
C SER A 193 -6.38 -13.49 18.97
N ASN A 194 -6.08 -12.19 18.92
CA ASN A 194 -6.59 -11.19 19.82
C ASN A 194 -7.98 -10.67 19.41
N LYS A 195 -9.03 -11.11 20.13
CA LYS A 195 -10.42 -10.71 19.90
C LYS A 195 -10.67 -9.19 19.90
N ARG A 196 -9.81 -8.41 20.56
CA ARG A 196 -9.95 -6.96 20.60
C ARG A 196 -9.56 -6.32 19.28
N ILE A 197 -8.54 -6.86 18.62
CA ILE A 197 -8.11 -6.42 17.29
C ILE A 197 -9.23 -6.72 16.28
N ALA A 198 -9.74 -7.96 16.29
CA ALA A 198 -10.88 -8.34 15.47
C ALA A 198 -12.10 -7.39 15.67
N LYS A 199 -12.42 -7.01 16.93
CA LYS A 199 -13.48 -6.02 17.21
C LYS A 199 -13.20 -4.64 16.60
N GLY A 200 -11.94 -4.22 16.55
CA GLY A 200 -11.53 -2.98 15.90
C GLY A 200 -11.85 -3.00 14.41
N TYR A 201 -11.41 -4.07 13.72
CA TYR A 201 -11.70 -4.25 12.29
C TYR A 201 -13.20 -4.40 12.01
N ILE A 202 -13.94 -5.18 12.81
CA ILE A 202 -15.40 -5.29 12.69
C ILE A 202 -16.05 -3.89 12.69
N LYS A 203 -15.67 -3.04 13.65
CA LYS A 203 -16.21 -1.68 13.73
C LYS A 203 -15.90 -0.86 12.48
N MET A 204 -14.70 -0.98 11.95
CA MET A 204 -14.31 -0.23 10.75
C MET A 204 -15.02 -0.78 9.50
N PHE A 205 -15.12 -2.09 9.35
CA PHE A 205 -15.84 -2.69 8.23
C PHE A 205 -17.36 -2.40 8.29
N ASP A 206 -17.95 -2.42 9.49
CA ASP A 206 -19.36 -1.99 9.68
C ASP A 206 -19.57 -0.52 9.29
N LEU A 207 -18.58 0.35 9.55
CA LEU A 207 -18.66 1.78 9.22
C LEU A 207 -18.54 2.03 7.70
N HIS A 208 -17.77 1.20 7.01
CA HIS A 208 -17.52 1.38 5.57
C HIS A 208 -18.44 0.55 4.67
N CYS A 209 -19.09 -0.49 5.22
CA CYS A 209 -20.04 -1.31 4.47
C CYS A 209 -21.28 -0.48 4.08
N ASP A 210 -21.62 -0.47 2.78
CA ASP A 210 -22.69 0.34 2.17
C ASP A 210 -22.59 1.85 2.46
N ASN A 211 -21.43 2.34 2.86
CA ASN A 211 -21.22 3.77 2.96
C ASN A 211 -21.21 4.37 1.55
N VAL A 212 -22.11 5.31 1.30
CA VAL A 212 -22.25 5.96 -0.01
C VAL A 212 -21.14 6.98 -0.29
N ASP A 213 -20.46 7.44 0.76
CA ASP A 213 -19.34 8.39 0.67
C ASP A 213 -18.21 7.96 1.61
N PRO A 214 -17.50 6.87 1.29
CA PRO A 214 -16.39 6.42 2.09
C PRO A 214 -15.22 7.40 1.95
N TRP A 215 -14.62 7.76 3.09
CA TRP A 215 -13.52 8.72 3.15
C TRP A 215 -12.14 8.11 2.86
N THR A 216 -12.03 6.78 2.76
CA THR A 216 -10.82 6.04 2.43
C THR A 216 -11.15 4.75 1.68
N TYR A 217 -10.20 4.24 0.89
CA TYR A 217 -10.25 2.92 0.23
C TYR A 217 -9.58 1.81 1.06
N ASP A 218 -8.89 2.14 2.13
CA ASP A 218 -8.02 1.23 2.90
C ASP A 218 -8.80 0.03 3.44
N TYR A 219 -9.91 0.28 4.14
CA TYR A 219 -10.68 -0.78 4.77
C TYR A 219 -11.38 -1.69 3.77
N GLN A 220 -11.82 -1.14 2.65
CA GLN A 220 -12.38 -1.92 1.55
C GLN A 220 -11.34 -2.83 0.93
N TRP A 221 -10.11 -2.32 0.77
CA TRP A 221 -8.99 -3.11 0.27
C TRP A 221 -8.58 -4.22 1.25
N LEU A 222 -8.46 -3.88 2.53
CA LEU A 222 -8.18 -4.85 3.59
C LEU A 222 -9.25 -5.96 3.64
N PHE A 223 -10.52 -5.58 3.60
CA PHE A 223 -11.62 -6.54 3.53
C PHE A 223 -11.50 -7.45 2.31
N ASN A 224 -11.23 -6.87 1.14
CA ASN A 224 -11.06 -7.63 -0.09
C ASN A 224 -9.96 -8.70 0.03
N CYS A 225 -8.80 -8.35 0.57
CA CYS A 225 -7.70 -9.29 0.80
C CYS A 225 -8.09 -10.40 1.80
N MET A 226 -8.78 -10.02 2.89
CA MET A 226 -9.18 -10.95 3.94
C MET A 226 -10.31 -11.90 3.51
N GLN A 227 -11.29 -11.44 2.73
CA GLN A 227 -12.38 -12.32 2.26
C GLN A 227 -11.90 -13.43 1.32
N LEU A 228 -10.76 -13.21 0.65
CA LEU A 228 -10.09 -14.20 -0.17
C LEU A 228 -9.26 -15.20 0.66
N ASN A 229 -9.28 -15.10 2.01
CA ASN A 229 -8.39 -15.84 2.91
C ASN A 229 -6.91 -15.63 2.55
N GLY A 230 -6.58 -14.45 2.01
CA GLY A 230 -5.26 -14.13 1.50
C GLY A 230 -4.31 -13.62 2.56
N TYR A 231 -3.01 -13.67 2.22
CA TYR A 231 -1.91 -13.12 3.01
C TYR A 231 -1.08 -12.16 2.16
N ALA A 232 -0.30 -11.33 2.84
CA ALA A 232 0.65 -10.42 2.21
C ALA A 232 2.07 -10.98 2.31
N LEU A 233 2.89 -10.76 1.28
CA LEU A 233 4.34 -10.85 1.38
C LEU A 233 4.86 -9.51 1.90
N THR A 234 5.63 -9.54 2.98
CA THR A 234 6.19 -8.34 3.61
C THR A 234 7.71 -8.37 3.51
N PRO A 235 8.38 -7.32 3.03
CA PRO A 235 9.83 -7.28 2.92
C PRO A 235 10.48 -7.26 4.30
N LYS A 236 11.68 -7.83 4.41
CA LYS A 236 12.52 -7.81 5.62
C LYS A 236 12.82 -6.39 6.07
N TYR A 237 13.18 -5.52 5.13
CA TYR A 237 13.45 -4.10 5.35
C TYR A 237 12.25 -3.27 4.91
N ASN A 238 12.19 -2.02 5.40
CA ASN A 238 11.16 -1.10 4.94
C ASN A 238 11.53 -0.52 3.58
N LEU A 239 10.74 -0.80 2.54
CA LEU A 239 10.97 -0.33 1.18
C LEU A 239 10.15 0.91 0.82
N CYS A 240 9.16 1.25 1.65
CA CYS A 240 8.30 2.41 1.45
C CYS A 240 7.89 3.04 2.78
N SER A 241 8.01 4.37 2.87
CA SER A 241 7.49 5.17 3.98
C SER A 241 6.52 6.22 3.48
N ASN A 242 5.46 6.50 4.23
CA ASN A 242 4.57 7.62 3.96
C ASN A 242 5.12 8.89 4.62
N ILE A 243 5.42 9.90 3.81
CA ILE A 243 5.95 11.21 4.22
C ILE A 243 4.89 12.32 4.25
N GLY A 244 3.61 11.96 4.04
CA GLY A 244 2.47 12.89 4.10
C GLY A 244 2.05 13.28 5.51
N PHE A 245 2.57 12.60 6.54
CA PHE A 245 2.36 12.95 7.95
C PHE A 245 3.10 14.26 8.31
N GLU A 246 2.69 14.90 9.40
CA GLU A 246 3.31 16.14 9.94
C GLU A 246 3.23 17.35 8.98
N ARG A 247 2.55 17.25 7.86
CA ARG A 247 2.33 18.34 6.92
C ARG A 247 1.07 19.13 7.30
N GLU A 248 1.07 20.43 6.99
CA GLU A 248 -0.11 21.28 7.20
C GLU A 248 -1.28 20.86 6.29
N ASP A 249 -0.95 20.35 5.08
CA ASP A 249 -1.90 19.86 4.08
C ASP A 249 -2.25 18.37 4.23
N ALA A 250 -1.83 17.71 5.34
CA ALA A 250 -2.18 16.32 5.62
C ALA A 250 -3.70 16.16 5.81
N THR A 251 -4.31 15.26 5.04
CA THR A 251 -5.76 15.09 4.99
C THR A 251 -6.29 14.25 6.15
N HIS A 252 -5.64 13.13 6.46
CA HIS A 252 -6.16 12.13 7.39
C HIS A 252 -5.32 11.93 8.64
N ASN A 253 -4.02 12.19 8.57
CA ASN A 253 -3.08 11.88 9.62
C ASN A 253 -2.28 13.12 10.02
N LYS A 254 -2.76 13.81 11.07
CA LYS A 254 -2.03 14.94 11.66
C LYS A 254 -1.16 14.44 12.80
N GLY A 255 0.13 14.80 12.77
CA GLY A 255 1.09 14.47 13.82
C GLY A 255 2.12 13.41 13.40
N LYS A 256 2.91 12.95 14.35
CA LYS A 256 4.03 12.05 14.08
C LYS A 256 3.54 10.69 13.59
N ASN A 257 4.12 10.23 12.47
CA ASN A 257 3.83 8.90 11.93
C ASN A 257 4.39 7.81 12.86
N PRO A 258 3.53 7.00 13.50
CA PRO A 258 3.99 5.96 14.43
C PRO A 258 4.69 4.79 13.73
N PHE A 259 4.53 4.68 12.41
CA PHE A 259 5.11 3.63 11.56
C PHE A 259 6.21 4.18 10.65
N SER A 260 6.73 5.38 10.93
CA SER A 260 7.85 5.93 10.19
C SER A 260 9.13 5.19 10.57
N HIS A 261 9.64 4.42 9.62
CA HIS A 261 10.93 3.74 9.74
C HIS A 261 11.83 4.15 8.58
N PRO A 262 13.15 4.17 8.76
CA PRO A 262 14.09 4.36 7.65
C PRO A 262 13.80 3.35 6.55
N ILE A 263 13.97 3.78 5.31
CA ILE A 263 13.97 2.87 4.17
C ILE A 263 15.36 2.28 4.00
N GLU A 264 15.40 1.01 3.61
CA GLU A 264 16.65 0.30 3.34
C GLU A 264 16.50 -0.49 2.03
N ASP A 265 17.60 -0.65 1.29
CA ASP A 265 17.61 -1.43 0.06
C ASP A 265 17.83 -2.92 0.37
N LEU A 266 17.22 -3.79 -0.41
CA LEU A 266 17.49 -5.21 -0.43
C LEU A 266 18.71 -5.52 -1.32
N ASN A 267 19.44 -6.55 -0.96
CA ASN A 267 20.52 -7.08 -1.79
C ASN A 267 19.96 -8.10 -2.78
N TYR A 268 20.58 -8.20 -3.95
CA TYR A 268 20.20 -9.17 -4.98
C TYR A 268 21.33 -10.15 -5.26
N PRO A 269 20.98 -11.43 -5.59
CA PRO A 269 19.64 -11.98 -5.73
C PRO A 269 18.91 -12.11 -4.39
N LEU A 270 17.55 -12.03 -4.42
CA LEU A 270 16.74 -12.19 -3.21
C LEU A 270 16.92 -13.57 -2.57
N GLN A 271 16.98 -13.57 -1.25
CA GLN A 271 16.96 -14.78 -0.45
C GLN A 271 15.50 -15.19 -0.17
N HIS A 272 14.99 -16.14 -0.95
CA HIS A 272 13.63 -16.65 -0.79
C HIS A 272 13.52 -17.57 0.42
N PRO A 273 12.41 -17.54 1.16
CA PRO A 273 12.18 -18.49 2.23
C PRO A 273 11.99 -19.91 1.67
N HIS A 274 12.58 -20.92 2.29
CA HIS A 274 12.38 -22.33 1.92
C HIS A 274 10.92 -22.74 2.00
N LYS A 275 10.21 -22.20 2.98
CA LYS A 275 8.76 -22.34 3.18
C LYS A 275 8.19 -21.00 3.57
N LEU A 276 7.15 -20.58 2.87
CA LEU A 276 6.37 -19.42 3.27
C LEU A 276 5.64 -19.75 4.58
N GLN A 277 5.97 -19.01 5.62
CA GLN A 277 5.33 -19.11 6.93
C GLN A 277 4.95 -17.73 7.41
N ARG A 278 3.77 -17.65 8.01
CA ARG A 278 3.30 -16.44 8.64
C ARG A 278 4.13 -16.14 9.89
N ASP A 279 4.58 -14.91 10.02
CA ASP A 279 5.19 -14.42 11.24
C ASP A 279 4.08 -13.90 12.19
N GLU A 280 3.55 -14.80 13.00
CA GLU A 280 2.46 -14.49 13.94
C GLU A 280 2.89 -13.48 15.01
N LEU A 281 4.16 -13.50 15.42
CA LEU A 281 4.67 -12.55 16.42
C LEU A 281 4.73 -11.14 15.84
N PHE A 282 5.18 -11.00 14.61
CA PHE A 282 5.13 -9.74 13.88
C PHE A 282 3.69 -9.25 13.76
N ASP A 283 2.78 -10.09 13.28
CA ASP A 283 1.38 -9.75 13.10
C ASP A 283 0.70 -9.31 14.40
N GLU A 284 0.94 -10.01 15.50
CA GLU A 284 0.40 -9.63 16.82
C GLU A 284 0.98 -8.29 17.30
N HIS A 285 2.27 -8.08 17.08
CA HIS A 285 2.91 -6.82 17.47
C HIS A 285 2.31 -5.64 16.69
N ILE A 286 2.26 -5.71 15.36
CA ILE A 286 1.67 -4.66 14.52
C ILE A 286 0.21 -4.41 14.88
N SER A 287 -0.58 -5.46 15.04
CA SER A 287 -1.97 -5.37 15.48
C SER A 287 -2.12 -4.63 16.81
N SER A 288 -1.20 -4.86 17.75
CA SER A 288 -1.22 -4.16 19.07
C SER A 288 -0.92 -2.68 18.94
N LEU A 289 -0.06 -2.30 18.01
CA LEU A 289 0.24 -0.88 17.69
C LEU A 289 -0.96 -0.19 17.03
N MET A 290 -1.60 -0.84 16.08
CA MET A 290 -2.78 -0.30 15.38
C MET A 290 -4.01 -0.20 16.29
N CYS A 291 -4.18 -1.13 17.24
CA CYS A 291 -5.29 -1.18 18.18
C CYS A 291 -4.83 -1.12 19.64
N PRO A 292 -4.22 -0.01 20.10
CA PRO A 292 -3.63 0.09 21.43
C PRO A 292 -4.68 -0.09 22.53
N SER A 293 -4.30 -0.73 23.65
CA SER A 293 -5.17 -0.96 24.81
C SER A 293 -5.60 0.35 25.46
N ILE A 294 -6.69 0.31 26.25
CA ILE A 294 -7.10 1.45 27.06
C ILE A 294 -5.95 1.90 27.95
N PHE A 295 -5.21 0.94 28.51
CA PHE A 295 -4.02 1.19 29.32
C PHE A 295 -2.89 1.82 28.49
N GLN A 296 -2.59 1.31 27.30
CA GLN A 296 -1.60 1.91 26.40
C GLN A 296 -2.01 3.31 25.94
N ARG A 297 -3.30 3.54 25.66
CA ARG A 297 -3.80 4.89 25.33
C ARG A 297 -3.63 5.86 26.49
N ALA A 298 -3.90 5.42 27.71
CA ALA A 298 -3.67 6.22 28.90
C ALA A 298 -2.19 6.53 29.10
N LEU A 299 -1.32 5.53 28.96
CA LEU A 299 0.13 5.68 29.04
C LEU A 299 0.67 6.65 27.98
N ASN A 300 0.22 6.50 26.73
CA ASN A 300 0.61 7.38 25.62
C ASN A 300 0.18 8.83 25.87
N ARG A 301 -1.02 9.05 26.45
CA ARG A 301 -1.50 10.39 26.83
C ARG A 301 -0.64 11.02 27.92
N ILE A 302 -0.21 10.21 28.91
CA ILE A 302 0.67 10.68 30.00
C ILE A 302 2.05 11.04 29.43
N THR A 303 2.62 10.18 28.58
CA THR A 303 3.94 10.42 27.96
C THR A 303 3.93 11.63 27.02
N GLN A 304 2.84 11.86 26.30
CA GLN A 304 2.68 13.08 25.49
C GLN A 304 2.61 14.36 26.35
N LYS A 305 1.95 14.29 27.52
CA LYS A 305 1.88 15.44 28.44
C LYS A 305 3.19 15.72 29.16
N LEU A 306 4.06 14.71 29.31
CA LEU A 306 5.38 14.86 29.96
C LEU A 306 6.49 15.29 28.98
N LYS A 307 6.22 15.32 27.66
CA LYS A 307 7.13 15.81 26.61
C LYS A 307 6.83 17.27 26.19
N LEU A 308 5.85 17.91 26.83
CA LEU A 308 5.59 19.35 26.80
C LEU A 308 6.26 20.03 27.99
#